data_2dc98419aac7e5bcd967c06b5b6c3ac1
#
_entry.id   2dc98419aac7e5bcd967c06b5b6c3ac1
#
_cell.length_a   1.000
_cell.length_b   1.000
_cell.length_c   1.000
_cell.angle_alpha   90.00
_cell.angle_beta   90.00
_cell.angle_gamma   90.00
#
_symmetry.space_group_name_H-M   'P 1'
#
loop_
_entity.id
_entity.type
_entity.pdbx_description
1 polymer ?
#
loop_
_entity_poly.entity_id
_entity_poly.type
_entity_poly.pdbx_seq_one_letter_code
_entity_poly.pdbx_strand_id
1 'polypeptide(L)'
;MDTRSEFNEANKKETKKSLFDPSEIKGISLKSAKTFFSGKIARAFRSVSKFFSFTSSRVYGLAFLSFGILTLFLHLGEYYFMDDPQVEVSSLVIGAVFTLVSLLFLPSDKPICSAIQSVRFFDFIVYDFFSINRVQQRGEKSRTNSAEGILFGFLLALFGFFFPTEYAVLLILGLVFVIISMVSPEFPYILSLLLFPYLPLLPYSSYILVILVVGALVSFARKVFVGKRVYNFEIYDFLFLFLILSVFVTGVILGGEASTENSILTIVFLIGYFPASNMAINRRLFDCVAGAISASSIPVGIYAAVQYIVSLASGSAVKSKAFFDTPEIFAAYLSAVAIFSLYLARKRTRRVKKAYYYSVFALSFIVLLTTELFIVLITIILAVVSLSIIRSKKVPIFLLILVEALPVLLFLLNDSADAFVSDIFSLSLADRKSVAAGAFSFFLDNPILGMGVKNPFSALDFSSNLYLAIVCRFGVLALTVFLLLIVLRACHFGLFRKYYVDSTVNFYAEISILASVCMLLIGSLSDVFADIRMIYFFTAVFSVGSSALRISKKEKEEMRLYYSDLGNSDLAEIDISIKK
;
A
#
# COMPACT_ATOMS: atom_id res chain seq x y z
N MET A 1 -30.73 10.66 -26.64
CA MET A 1 -30.67 11.43 -25.41
C MET A 1 -31.41 10.63 -24.36
N ASP A 2 -30.87 10.36 -23.21
CA ASP A 2 -31.44 9.64 -22.02
C ASP A 2 -31.33 8.12 -21.87
N THR A 3 -30.53 7.44 -22.64
CA THR A 3 -30.23 6.03 -22.36
C THR A 3 -29.35 5.81 -21.12
N ARG A 4 -28.74 6.88 -20.59
CA ARG A 4 -27.85 6.83 -19.43
C ARG A 4 -28.55 6.95 -18.07
N SER A 5 -29.72 7.58 -18.05
CA SER A 5 -30.57 7.70 -16.85
C SER A 5 -31.30 6.41 -16.56
N GLU A 6 -31.84 5.76 -17.61
CA GLU A 6 -32.51 4.46 -17.50
C GLU A 6 -31.56 3.33 -17.08
N PHE A 7 -30.31 3.33 -17.58
CA PHE A 7 -29.28 2.39 -17.17
C PHE A 7 -28.91 2.52 -15.66
N ASN A 8 -28.91 3.74 -15.13
CA ASN A 8 -28.66 3.97 -13.70
C ASN A 8 -29.83 3.59 -12.80
N GLU A 9 -31.09 3.65 -13.30
CA GLU A 9 -32.26 3.23 -12.53
C GLU A 9 -32.47 1.71 -12.57
N ALA A 10 -32.21 1.05 -13.69
CA ALA A 10 -32.18 -0.42 -13.78
C ALA A 10 -31.12 -1.02 -12.84
N ASN A 11 -29.91 -0.47 -12.83
CA ASN A 11 -28.85 -0.88 -11.90
C ASN A 11 -29.20 -0.68 -10.41
N LYS A 12 -30.11 0.22 -10.09
CA LYS A 12 -30.57 0.45 -8.71
C LYS A 12 -31.55 -0.62 -8.22
N LYS A 13 -32.23 -1.31 -9.12
CA LYS A 13 -33.20 -2.38 -8.81
C LYS A 13 -32.52 -3.76 -8.75
N GLU A 14 -31.50 -4.03 -9.58
CA GLU A 14 -30.88 -5.35 -9.68
C GLU A 14 -29.69 -5.59 -8.73
N THR A 15 -29.14 -4.56 -8.07
CA THR A 15 -28.13 -4.73 -7.01
C THR A 15 -28.61 -5.58 -5.81
N LYS A 16 -29.77 -6.22 -5.89
CA LYS A 16 -30.33 -7.09 -4.84
C LYS A 16 -30.08 -8.59 -5.02
N LYS A 17 -29.62 -9.05 -6.17
CA LYS A 17 -29.19 -10.46 -6.32
C LYS A 17 -27.66 -10.52 -6.45
N SER A 18 -26.96 -10.44 -5.32
CA SER A 18 -25.55 -10.78 -5.27
C SER A 18 -25.38 -12.30 -5.47
N LEU A 19 -24.46 -12.69 -6.35
CA LEU A 19 -24.05 -14.09 -6.56
C LEU A 19 -23.56 -14.76 -5.26
N PHE A 20 -23.46 -14.02 -4.18
CA PHE A 20 -23.15 -14.48 -2.84
C PHE A 20 -24.18 -13.91 -1.88
N ASP A 21 -25.33 -14.58 -1.79
CA ASP A 21 -26.26 -14.33 -0.69
C ASP A 21 -25.68 -15.00 0.57
N PRO A 22 -25.24 -14.21 1.58
CA PRO A 22 -24.72 -14.77 2.81
C PRO A 22 -25.72 -15.68 3.54
N SER A 23 -26.98 -15.70 3.12
CA SER A 23 -28.02 -16.55 3.68
C SER A 23 -27.94 -18.01 3.19
N GLU A 24 -27.20 -18.29 2.10
CA GLU A 24 -27.07 -19.64 1.54
C GLU A 24 -25.93 -20.47 2.15
N ILE A 25 -25.00 -19.86 2.90
CA ILE A 25 -24.02 -20.63 3.69
C ILE A 25 -24.72 -21.23 4.91
N LYS A 26 -25.33 -22.37 4.70
CA LYS A 26 -25.89 -23.21 5.76
C LYS A 26 -24.76 -23.68 6.67
N GLY A 27 -24.62 -23.09 7.86
CA GLY A 27 -23.81 -23.68 8.91
C GLY A 27 -23.05 -22.76 9.84
N ILE A 28 -22.71 -21.54 9.42
CA ILE A 28 -22.10 -20.55 10.32
C ILE A 28 -23.09 -19.40 10.42
N SER A 29 -23.49 -19.04 11.65
CA SER A 29 -24.52 -18.01 11.85
C SER A 29 -24.01 -16.62 11.43
N LEU A 30 -23.85 -16.42 10.10
CA LEU A 30 -23.66 -15.11 9.49
C LEU A 30 -24.75 -14.12 9.93
N LYS A 31 -25.96 -14.64 10.30
CA LYS A 31 -26.98 -13.82 10.95
C LYS A 31 -26.53 -13.23 12.27
N SER A 32 -25.81 -13.98 13.12
CA SER A 32 -25.32 -13.47 14.40
C SER A 32 -24.13 -12.52 14.22
N ALA A 33 -23.23 -12.76 13.26
CA ALA A 33 -22.17 -11.81 12.91
C ALA A 33 -22.75 -10.53 12.29
N LYS A 34 -23.75 -10.65 11.40
CA LYS A 34 -24.45 -9.51 10.83
C LYS A 34 -25.21 -8.69 11.89
N THR A 35 -25.85 -9.35 12.86
CA THR A 35 -26.51 -8.67 13.99
C THR A 35 -25.49 -8.07 14.95
N PHE A 36 -24.35 -8.71 15.20
CA PHE A 36 -23.28 -8.17 16.03
C PHE A 36 -22.65 -6.92 15.41
N PHE A 37 -22.23 -6.98 14.14
CA PHE A 37 -21.59 -5.86 13.45
C PHE A 37 -22.57 -4.76 12.98
N SER A 38 -23.83 -5.07 12.71
CA SER A 38 -24.89 -4.09 12.41
C SER A 38 -25.58 -3.55 13.67
N GLY A 39 -25.41 -4.23 14.81
CA GLY A 39 -26.07 -3.96 16.09
C GLY A 39 -25.51 -2.78 16.90
N LYS A 40 -25.34 -2.98 18.20
CA LYS A 40 -24.94 -1.94 19.17
C LYS A 40 -23.60 -1.29 18.81
N ILE A 41 -22.58 -2.09 18.40
CA ILE A 41 -21.23 -1.59 18.07
C ILE A 41 -21.27 -0.66 16.85
N ALA A 42 -21.94 -1.06 15.77
CA ALA A 42 -22.04 -0.22 14.57
C ALA A 42 -22.86 1.06 14.81
N ARG A 43 -23.83 1.04 15.72
CA ARG A 43 -24.56 2.23 16.16
C ARG A 43 -23.67 3.14 16.99
N ALA A 44 -22.90 2.58 17.94
CA ALA A 44 -21.95 3.33 18.73
C ALA A 44 -20.91 4.04 17.84
N PHE A 45 -20.28 3.31 16.92
CA PHE A 45 -19.32 3.92 15.98
C PHE A 45 -19.95 4.97 15.07
N ARG A 46 -21.16 4.76 14.58
CA ARG A 46 -21.88 5.81 13.82
C ARG A 46 -22.17 7.03 14.69
N SER A 47 -22.57 6.83 15.92
CA SER A 47 -22.81 7.92 16.87
C SER A 47 -21.53 8.69 17.14
N VAL A 48 -20.42 7.98 17.41
CA VAL A 48 -19.10 8.58 17.64
C VAL A 48 -18.62 9.33 16.39
N SER A 49 -18.69 8.71 15.21
CA SER A 49 -18.30 9.34 13.95
C SER A 49 -19.15 10.59 13.65
N LYS A 50 -20.47 10.53 13.90
CA LYS A 50 -21.35 11.69 13.79
C LYS A 50 -21.00 12.77 14.81
N PHE A 51 -20.75 12.37 16.06
CA PHE A 51 -20.32 13.30 17.11
C PHE A 51 -19.11 14.10 16.61
N PHE A 52 -18.02 13.44 16.21
CA PHE A 52 -16.82 14.12 15.74
C PHE A 52 -17.05 14.94 14.46
N SER A 53 -17.83 14.44 13.50
CA SER A 53 -18.07 15.15 12.23
C SER A 53 -18.92 16.41 12.39
N PHE A 54 -19.86 16.45 13.33
CA PHE A 54 -20.77 17.56 13.55
C PHE A 54 -20.37 18.47 14.72
N THR A 55 -19.30 18.15 15.45
CA THR A 55 -18.70 19.06 16.43
C THR A 55 -18.15 20.28 15.72
N SER A 56 -18.35 21.47 16.28
CA SER A 56 -17.89 22.71 15.67
C SER A 56 -16.37 22.77 15.61
N SER A 57 -15.84 23.43 14.58
CA SER A 57 -14.42 23.71 14.43
C SER A 57 -13.85 24.40 15.66
N ARG A 58 -14.60 25.34 16.26
CA ARG A 58 -14.22 26.07 17.46
C ARG A 58 -13.98 25.16 18.67
N VAL A 59 -14.78 24.08 18.86
CA VAL A 59 -14.58 23.13 19.97
C VAL A 59 -13.24 22.40 19.82
N TYR A 60 -12.87 22.02 18.60
CA TYR A 60 -11.53 21.47 18.33
C TYR A 60 -10.43 22.49 18.55
N GLY A 61 -10.64 23.73 18.10
CA GLY A 61 -9.70 24.83 18.36
C GLY A 61 -9.46 25.03 19.85
N LEU A 62 -10.52 25.02 20.66
CA LEU A 62 -10.41 25.13 22.11
C LEU A 62 -9.73 23.92 22.77
N ALA A 63 -9.96 22.70 22.24
CA ALA A 63 -9.27 21.51 22.72
C ALA A 63 -7.76 21.59 22.44
N PHE A 64 -7.39 21.98 21.23
CA PHE A 64 -5.97 22.14 20.86
C PHE A 64 -5.30 23.30 21.61
N LEU A 65 -6.01 24.40 21.80
CA LEU A 65 -5.52 25.56 22.57
C LEU A 65 -5.28 25.17 24.03
N SER A 66 -6.28 24.55 24.67
CA SER A 66 -6.18 24.09 26.05
C SER A 66 -5.04 23.07 26.23
N PHE A 67 -4.92 22.09 25.33
CA PHE A 67 -3.82 21.13 25.31
C PHE A 67 -2.47 21.85 25.16
N GLY A 68 -2.32 22.70 24.14
CA GLY A 68 -1.04 23.37 23.84
C GLY A 68 -0.59 24.32 24.97
N ILE A 69 -1.46 25.21 25.42
CA ILE A 69 -1.13 26.16 26.49
C ILE A 69 -0.80 25.43 27.80
N LEU A 70 -1.61 24.44 28.18
CA LEU A 70 -1.38 23.72 29.44
C LEU A 70 -0.10 22.86 29.38
N THR A 71 0.19 22.21 28.26
CA THR A 71 1.45 21.49 28.05
C THR A 71 2.64 22.43 28.20
N LEU A 72 2.61 23.62 27.57
CA LEU A 72 3.66 24.63 27.73
C LEU A 72 3.78 25.07 29.17
N PHE A 73 2.65 25.38 29.85
CA PHE A 73 2.65 25.84 31.23
C PHE A 73 3.21 24.79 32.19
N LEU A 74 2.82 23.52 32.03
CA LEU A 74 3.28 22.44 32.91
C LEU A 74 4.78 22.20 32.77
N HIS A 75 5.29 22.09 31.53
CA HIS A 75 6.72 21.83 31.30
C HIS A 75 7.60 23.07 31.58
N LEU A 76 7.13 24.28 31.33
CA LEU A 76 7.84 25.47 31.79
C LEU A 76 7.82 25.60 33.30
N GLY A 77 6.70 25.25 33.98
CA GLY A 77 6.62 25.17 35.40
C GLY A 77 7.61 24.16 36.00
N GLU A 78 7.72 22.98 35.42
CA GLU A 78 8.72 21.99 35.79
C GLU A 78 10.15 22.55 35.70
N TYR A 79 10.47 23.28 34.63
CA TYR A 79 11.77 23.92 34.44
C TYR A 79 12.12 24.95 35.49
N TYR A 80 11.13 25.75 35.96
CA TYR A 80 11.38 26.81 36.90
C TYR A 80 11.26 26.40 38.38
N PHE A 81 10.50 25.35 38.70
CA PHE A 81 10.18 24.98 40.07
C PHE A 81 10.79 23.67 40.55
N MET A 82 11.39 22.86 39.67
CA MET A 82 12.06 21.60 40.03
C MET A 82 13.58 21.76 40.00
N ASP A 83 14.27 21.15 40.96
CA ASP A 83 15.73 21.21 41.07
C ASP A 83 16.44 20.41 39.99
N ASP A 84 15.77 19.40 39.39
CA ASP A 84 16.28 18.59 38.29
C ASP A 84 15.23 18.44 37.17
N PRO A 85 15.04 19.48 36.35
CA PRO A 85 14.00 19.50 35.34
C PRO A 85 14.33 18.54 34.19
N GLN A 86 13.47 17.55 33.99
CA GLN A 86 13.55 16.63 32.83
C GLN A 86 12.71 17.15 31.64
N VAL A 87 12.84 18.44 31.34
CA VAL A 87 12.03 19.05 30.27
C VAL A 87 12.54 18.60 28.90
N GLU A 88 11.73 17.82 28.20
CA GLU A 88 11.98 17.46 26.83
C GLU A 88 11.59 18.62 25.88
N VAL A 89 12.53 19.05 25.05
CA VAL A 89 12.31 20.09 24.03
C VAL A 89 11.16 19.69 23.09
N SER A 90 10.97 18.41 22.84
CA SER A 90 9.86 17.85 22.06
C SER A 90 8.51 18.28 22.62
N SER A 91 8.30 18.23 23.93
CA SER A 91 7.05 18.60 24.60
C SER A 91 6.73 20.09 24.44
N LEU A 92 7.74 20.96 24.52
CA LEU A 92 7.56 22.40 24.28
C LEU A 92 7.20 22.69 22.83
N VAL A 93 7.86 22.02 21.89
CA VAL A 93 7.57 22.16 20.45
C VAL A 93 6.14 21.68 20.15
N ILE A 94 5.74 20.53 20.69
CA ILE A 94 4.38 19.99 20.54
C ILE A 94 3.36 20.99 21.10
N GLY A 95 3.55 21.51 22.30
CA GLY A 95 2.67 22.50 22.91
C GLY A 95 2.54 23.78 22.07
N ALA A 96 3.65 24.30 21.55
CA ALA A 96 3.66 25.47 20.67
C ALA A 96 2.93 25.20 19.34
N VAL A 97 3.18 24.05 18.70
CA VAL A 97 2.52 23.65 17.45
C VAL A 97 1.02 23.53 17.62
N PHE A 98 0.54 22.86 18.68
CA PHE A 98 -0.89 22.72 18.93
C PHE A 98 -1.56 24.06 19.24
N THR A 99 -0.87 24.95 19.95
CA THR A 99 -1.35 26.34 20.19
C THR A 99 -1.49 27.10 18.87
N LEU A 100 -0.50 27.03 17.97
CA LEU A 100 -0.57 27.66 16.66
C LEU A 100 -1.66 27.06 15.77
N VAL A 101 -1.77 25.72 15.73
CA VAL A 101 -2.81 25.03 14.97
C VAL A 101 -4.20 25.38 15.46
N SER A 102 -4.39 25.61 16.75
CA SER A 102 -5.69 25.99 17.31
C SER A 102 -6.25 27.27 16.69
N LEU A 103 -5.37 28.23 16.32
CA LEU A 103 -5.77 29.51 15.71
C LEU A 103 -6.49 29.32 14.38
N LEU A 104 -6.24 28.22 13.67
CA LEU A 104 -6.91 27.89 12.39
C LEU A 104 -8.36 27.43 12.62
N PHE A 105 -8.66 26.86 13.77
CA PHE A 105 -9.97 26.26 14.08
C PHE A 105 -10.90 27.17 14.90
N LEU A 106 -10.35 28.10 15.69
CA LEU A 106 -11.10 29.00 16.57
C LEU A 106 -12.12 29.91 15.87
N PRO A 107 -11.84 30.46 14.65
CA PRO A 107 -12.74 31.46 14.06
C PRO A 107 -14.06 30.89 13.54
N SER A 108 -14.23 29.57 13.44
CA SER A 108 -15.37 28.96 12.75
C SER A 108 -16.25 28.14 13.70
N ASP A 109 -17.52 28.50 13.80
CA ASP A 109 -18.55 27.71 14.51
C ASP A 109 -19.19 26.63 13.63
N LYS A 110 -18.74 26.50 12.37
CA LYS A 110 -19.25 25.48 11.46
C LYS A 110 -18.78 24.09 11.90
N PRO A 111 -19.56 23.01 11.60
CA PRO A 111 -19.11 21.65 11.80
C PRO A 111 -17.79 21.41 11.08
N ILE A 112 -16.89 20.61 11.69
CA ILE A 112 -15.56 20.34 11.14
C ILE A 112 -15.63 19.80 9.71
N CYS A 113 -16.62 18.97 9.39
CA CYS A 113 -16.83 18.46 8.04
C CYS A 113 -17.13 19.58 7.02
N SER A 114 -17.88 20.63 7.40
CA SER A 114 -18.16 21.76 6.51
C SER A 114 -16.98 22.73 6.42
N ALA A 115 -16.26 22.92 7.52
CA ALA A 115 -15.02 23.71 7.51
C ALA A 115 -13.99 23.09 6.54
N ILE A 116 -13.78 21.76 6.58
CA ILE A 116 -12.92 21.04 5.63
C ILE A 116 -13.41 21.21 4.20
N GLN A 117 -14.72 21.08 3.94
CA GLN A 117 -15.30 21.22 2.59
C GLN A 117 -15.21 22.66 2.05
N SER A 118 -15.18 23.67 2.91
CA SER A 118 -15.07 25.07 2.48
C SER A 118 -13.68 25.43 1.91
N VAL A 119 -12.63 24.71 2.31
CA VAL A 119 -11.27 24.94 1.86
C VAL A 119 -10.92 23.91 0.78
N ARG A 120 -10.76 24.35 -0.47
CA ARG A 120 -10.49 23.45 -1.64
C ARG A 120 -9.33 22.48 -1.43
N PHE A 121 -8.29 22.90 -0.74
CA PHE A 121 -7.13 22.07 -0.45
C PHE A 121 -7.48 20.91 0.49
N PHE A 122 -8.17 21.18 1.59
CA PHE A 122 -8.60 20.14 2.52
C PHE A 122 -9.73 19.27 1.95
N ASP A 123 -10.67 19.84 1.19
CA ASP A 123 -11.70 19.08 0.46
C ASP A 123 -11.05 18.07 -0.49
N PHE A 124 -10.05 18.51 -1.26
CA PHE A 124 -9.29 17.62 -2.13
C PHE A 124 -8.56 16.52 -1.37
N ILE A 125 -7.82 16.84 -0.30
CA ILE A 125 -7.07 15.84 0.48
C ILE A 125 -8.01 14.81 1.10
N VAL A 126 -9.03 15.26 1.84
CA VAL A 126 -9.88 14.36 2.63
C VAL A 126 -10.82 13.56 1.75
N TYR A 127 -11.53 14.21 0.83
CA TYR A 127 -12.59 13.55 0.07
C TYR A 127 -12.14 13.04 -1.29
N ASP A 128 -11.18 13.69 -1.93
CA ASP A 128 -10.74 13.32 -3.25
C ASP A 128 -9.50 12.41 -3.23
N PHE A 129 -8.53 12.71 -2.38
CA PHE A 129 -7.30 11.92 -2.28
C PHE A 129 -7.47 10.68 -1.38
N PHE A 130 -7.98 10.85 -0.15
CA PHE A 130 -8.22 9.72 0.74
C PHE A 130 -9.54 8.98 0.47
N SER A 131 -10.32 9.41 -0.51
CA SER A 131 -11.59 8.76 -0.90
C SER A 131 -12.59 8.60 0.26
N ILE A 132 -12.57 9.49 1.24
CA ILE A 132 -13.52 9.49 2.36
C ILE A 132 -14.89 9.95 1.83
N ASN A 133 -15.95 9.27 2.26
CA ASN A 133 -17.30 9.64 1.83
C ASN A 133 -17.70 11.00 2.42
N ARG A 134 -18.19 11.91 1.57
CA ARG A 134 -18.71 13.20 2.01
C ARG A 134 -19.92 12.99 2.91
N VAL A 135 -19.90 13.61 4.09
CA VAL A 135 -21.03 13.61 5.01
C VAL A 135 -22.05 14.64 4.51
N GLN A 136 -23.24 14.19 4.13
CA GLN A 136 -24.31 15.09 3.74
C GLN A 136 -24.87 15.81 4.97
N GLN A 137 -24.78 17.12 4.96
CA GLN A 137 -25.40 17.97 5.97
C GLN A 137 -26.88 18.10 5.70
N ARG A 138 -27.71 17.27 6.34
CA ARG A 138 -29.16 17.44 6.34
C ARG A 138 -29.58 18.18 7.60
N GLY A 139 -29.34 19.52 7.68
CA GLY A 139 -29.91 20.38 8.70
C GLY A 139 -29.55 20.10 10.16
N GLU A 140 -28.57 19.22 10.43
CA GLU A 140 -28.12 18.95 11.81
C GLU A 140 -27.34 20.18 12.33
N LYS A 141 -27.77 20.72 13.48
CA LYS A 141 -27.08 21.84 14.15
C LYS A 141 -25.70 21.40 14.62
N SER A 142 -24.70 22.27 14.49
CA SER A 142 -23.38 22.00 15.04
C SER A 142 -23.42 21.93 16.55
N ARG A 143 -22.65 21.02 17.15
CA ARG A 143 -22.43 21.02 18.60
C ARG A 143 -21.40 22.08 18.93
N THR A 144 -21.77 23.02 19.79
CA THR A 144 -20.97 24.21 20.14
C THR A 144 -20.55 24.24 21.61
N ASN A 145 -20.63 23.11 22.31
CA ASN A 145 -20.28 23.07 23.73
C ASN A 145 -18.75 23.26 23.93
N SER A 146 -18.35 24.50 24.18
CA SER A 146 -16.94 24.88 24.34
C SER A 146 -16.28 24.22 25.55
N ALA A 147 -17.04 23.93 26.60
CA ALA A 147 -16.51 23.32 27.82
C ALA A 147 -15.99 21.89 27.55
N GLU A 148 -16.64 21.12 26.66
CA GLU A 148 -16.19 19.76 26.27
C GLU A 148 -14.81 19.81 25.62
N GLY A 149 -14.56 20.81 24.75
CA GLY A 149 -13.26 20.97 24.09
C GLY A 149 -12.17 21.33 25.11
N ILE A 150 -12.41 22.28 25.97
CA ILE A 150 -11.44 22.70 27.00
C ILE A 150 -11.11 21.53 27.94
N LEU A 151 -12.14 20.82 28.42
CA LEU A 151 -11.95 19.66 29.30
C LEU A 151 -11.13 18.54 28.63
N PHE A 152 -11.42 18.24 27.37
CA PHE A 152 -10.70 17.22 26.63
C PHE A 152 -9.23 17.61 26.44
N GLY A 153 -8.94 18.86 26.08
CA GLY A 153 -7.56 19.35 25.94
C GLY A 153 -6.81 19.36 27.28
N PHE A 154 -7.49 19.73 28.37
CA PHE A 154 -6.94 19.67 29.71
C PHE A 154 -6.56 18.25 30.13
N LEU A 155 -7.44 17.26 29.93
CA LEU A 155 -7.17 15.85 30.24
C LEU A 155 -6.01 15.29 29.42
N LEU A 156 -5.92 15.67 28.15
CA LEU A 156 -4.79 15.27 27.30
C LEU A 156 -3.47 15.87 27.74
N ALA A 157 -3.45 17.13 28.17
CA ALA A 157 -2.25 17.77 28.68
C ALA A 157 -1.79 17.16 30.00
N LEU A 158 -2.71 16.83 30.89
CA LEU A 158 -2.39 16.07 32.10
C LEU A 158 -1.83 14.69 31.78
N PHE A 159 -2.43 14.00 30.83
CA PHE A 159 -1.89 12.71 30.37
C PHE A 159 -0.48 12.86 29.81
N GLY A 160 -0.21 13.88 28.96
CA GLY A 160 1.12 14.16 28.41
C GLY A 160 2.13 14.69 29.42
N PHE A 161 1.70 15.10 30.63
CA PHE A 161 2.59 15.47 31.73
C PHE A 161 3.06 14.24 32.54
N PHE A 162 2.15 13.26 32.78
CA PHE A 162 2.50 12.02 33.48
C PHE A 162 3.19 10.98 32.60
N PHE A 163 3.00 11.07 31.27
CA PHE A 163 3.61 10.21 30.25
C PHE A 163 4.30 11.09 29.20
N PRO A 164 5.27 10.59 28.43
CA PRO A 164 5.84 11.34 27.33
C PRO A 164 4.76 11.99 26.44
N THR A 165 4.90 13.28 26.17
CA THR A 165 3.87 14.08 25.46
C THR A 165 3.56 13.52 24.07
N GLU A 166 4.53 12.82 23.45
CA GLU A 166 4.35 12.09 22.19
C GLU A 166 3.22 11.06 22.28
N TYR A 167 3.02 10.40 23.43
CA TYR A 167 1.93 9.44 23.62
C TYR A 167 0.56 10.09 23.60
N ALA A 168 0.42 11.32 24.11
CA ALA A 168 -0.82 12.07 23.99
C ALA A 168 -1.14 12.39 22.52
N VAL A 169 -0.12 12.78 21.74
CA VAL A 169 -0.28 13.01 20.30
C VAL A 169 -0.63 11.72 19.56
N LEU A 170 0.07 10.62 19.87
CA LEU A 170 -0.22 9.31 19.28
C LEU A 170 -1.64 8.83 19.61
N LEU A 171 -2.14 9.10 20.83
CA LEU A 171 -3.50 8.78 21.23
C LEU A 171 -4.53 9.56 20.40
N ILE A 172 -4.30 10.86 20.19
CA ILE A 172 -5.16 11.69 19.32
C ILE A 172 -5.16 11.16 17.89
N LEU A 173 -3.97 10.94 17.33
CA LEU A 173 -3.82 10.43 15.96
C LEU A 173 -4.42 9.04 15.80
N GLY A 174 -4.22 8.16 16.78
CA GLY A 174 -4.80 6.82 16.81
C GLY A 174 -6.33 6.85 16.86
N LEU A 175 -6.92 7.72 17.67
CA LEU A 175 -8.37 7.88 17.77
C LEU A 175 -8.95 8.42 16.45
N VAL A 176 -8.33 9.42 15.85
CA VAL A 176 -8.72 9.96 14.54
C VAL A 176 -8.60 8.88 13.47
N PHE A 177 -7.49 8.12 13.47
CA PHE A 177 -7.27 7.01 12.55
C PHE A 177 -8.38 5.95 12.66
N VAL A 178 -8.73 5.51 13.86
CA VAL A 178 -9.79 4.51 14.08
C VAL A 178 -11.13 5.02 13.58
N ILE A 179 -11.50 6.27 13.88
CA ILE A 179 -12.78 6.86 13.45
C ILE A 179 -12.86 6.92 11.94
N ILE A 180 -11.82 7.42 11.26
CA ILE A 180 -11.80 7.57 9.81
C ILE A 180 -11.77 6.18 9.14
N SER A 181 -10.97 5.26 9.65
CA SER A 181 -10.88 3.88 9.14
C SER A 181 -12.23 3.16 9.22
N MET A 182 -13.01 3.37 10.28
CA MET A 182 -14.35 2.81 10.40
C MET A 182 -15.34 3.40 9.38
N VAL A 183 -15.12 4.62 8.91
CA VAL A 183 -15.96 5.23 7.85
C VAL A 183 -15.53 4.76 6.47
N SER A 184 -14.23 4.77 6.19
CA SER A 184 -13.65 4.45 4.89
C SER A 184 -12.49 3.48 5.01
N PRO A 185 -12.61 2.21 4.55
CA PRO A 185 -11.50 1.26 4.54
C PRO A 185 -10.40 1.65 3.55
N GLU A 186 -10.72 2.51 2.59
CA GLU A 186 -9.78 3.03 1.61
C GLU A 186 -8.72 3.93 2.27
N PHE A 187 -9.11 4.65 3.34
CA PHE A 187 -8.22 5.58 4.03
C PHE A 187 -6.96 4.92 4.60
N PRO A 188 -7.03 3.87 5.46
CA PRO A 188 -5.82 3.24 5.98
C PRO A 188 -4.95 2.62 4.88
N TYR A 189 -5.54 2.12 3.81
CA TYR A 189 -4.81 1.57 2.67
C TYR A 189 -4.05 2.67 1.90
N ILE A 190 -4.68 3.80 1.59
CA ILE A 190 -4.00 4.93 0.92
C ILE A 190 -2.94 5.53 1.84
N LEU A 191 -3.25 5.67 3.14
CA LEU A 191 -2.33 6.20 4.13
C LEU A 191 -1.08 5.31 4.28
N SER A 192 -1.24 3.99 4.28
CA SER A 192 -0.11 3.07 4.35
C SER A 192 0.84 3.21 3.15
N LEU A 193 0.30 3.39 1.93
CA LEU A 193 1.12 3.63 0.74
C LEU A 193 1.80 5.00 0.77
N LEU A 194 1.14 6.02 1.29
CA LEU A 194 1.70 7.35 1.43
C LEU A 194 2.84 7.38 2.45
N LEU A 195 2.66 6.71 3.60
CA LEU A 195 3.64 6.67 4.68
C LEU A 195 4.76 5.64 4.44
N PHE A 196 4.56 4.68 3.55
CA PHE A 196 5.45 3.54 3.34
C PHE A 196 6.94 3.90 3.30
N PRO A 197 7.41 4.84 2.47
CA PRO A 197 8.84 5.12 2.35
C PRO A 197 9.42 5.90 3.55
N TYR A 198 8.57 6.45 4.43
CA TYR A 198 8.99 7.17 5.64
C TYR A 198 8.98 6.30 6.88
N LEU A 199 8.38 5.12 6.81
CA LEU A 199 8.31 4.20 7.95
C LEU A 199 9.69 3.89 8.55
N PRO A 200 10.77 3.69 7.75
CA PRO A 200 12.09 3.43 8.33
C PRO A 200 12.60 4.50 9.28
N LEU A 201 12.12 5.74 9.18
CA LEU A 201 12.46 6.84 10.10
C LEU A 201 11.80 6.71 11.46
N LEU A 202 10.74 5.93 11.56
CA LEU A 202 9.94 5.82 12.78
C LEU A 202 10.38 4.58 13.58
N PRO A 203 10.49 4.71 14.90
CA PRO A 203 10.65 3.54 15.75
C PRO A 203 9.44 2.62 15.55
N TYR A 204 9.66 1.31 15.63
CA TYR A 204 8.59 0.32 15.46
C TYR A 204 7.85 0.40 14.11
N SER A 205 8.54 0.75 13.04
CA SER A 205 8.00 0.99 11.70
C SER A 205 7.11 -0.14 11.16
N SER A 206 7.52 -1.39 11.38
CA SER A 206 6.74 -2.57 10.96
C SER A 206 5.42 -2.67 11.71
N TYR A 207 5.37 -2.36 13.00
CA TYR A 207 4.13 -2.38 13.79
C TYR A 207 3.16 -1.26 13.40
N ILE A 208 3.68 -0.08 13.05
CA ILE A 208 2.84 1.01 12.50
C ILE A 208 2.18 0.54 11.21
N LEU A 209 2.94 -0.10 10.32
CA LEU A 209 2.39 -0.65 9.08
C LEU A 209 1.36 -1.76 9.36
N VAL A 210 1.60 -2.63 10.34
CA VAL A 210 0.62 -3.63 10.81
C VAL A 210 -0.69 -2.97 11.23
N ILE A 211 -0.65 -1.91 12.03
CA ILE A 211 -1.84 -1.18 12.47
C ILE A 211 -2.63 -0.65 11.26
N LEU A 212 -1.95 -0.11 10.26
CA LEU A 212 -2.58 0.39 9.05
C LEU A 212 -3.22 -0.73 8.22
N VAL A 213 -2.53 -1.86 8.06
CA VAL A 213 -3.02 -3.04 7.32
C VAL A 213 -4.20 -3.68 8.04
N VAL A 214 -4.09 -3.89 9.34
CA VAL A 214 -5.18 -4.45 10.17
C VAL A 214 -6.37 -3.49 10.19
N GLY A 215 -6.14 -2.18 10.28
CA GLY A 215 -7.19 -1.17 10.18
C GLY A 215 -7.95 -1.24 8.85
N ALA A 216 -7.23 -1.44 7.74
CA ALA A 216 -7.83 -1.66 6.43
C ALA A 216 -8.65 -2.97 6.38
N LEU A 217 -8.07 -4.06 6.89
CA LEU A 217 -8.72 -5.38 6.93
C LEU A 217 -10.00 -5.38 7.76
N VAL A 218 -9.94 -4.90 9.00
CA VAL A 218 -11.10 -4.84 9.91
C VAL A 218 -12.20 -3.96 9.35
N SER A 219 -11.84 -2.82 8.82
CA SER A 219 -12.77 -1.86 8.22
C SER A 219 -13.45 -2.44 6.97
N PHE A 220 -12.68 -3.13 6.12
CA PHE A 220 -13.19 -3.81 4.93
C PHE A 220 -14.10 -4.98 5.32
N ALA A 221 -13.65 -5.86 6.22
CA ALA A 221 -14.42 -7.01 6.73
C ALA A 221 -15.76 -6.55 7.31
N ARG A 222 -15.77 -5.47 8.10
CA ARG A 222 -17.00 -4.88 8.62
C ARG A 222 -17.98 -4.49 7.50
N LYS A 223 -17.49 -3.89 6.40
CA LYS A 223 -18.36 -3.51 5.26
C LYS A 223 -18.90 -4.73 4.52
N VAL A 224 -18.12 -5.81 4.43
CA VAL A 224 -18.57 -7.09 3.87
C VAL A 224 -19.66 -7.69 4.75
N PHE A 225 -19.44 -7.80 6.06
CA PHE A 225 -20.43 -8.36 7.00
C PHE A 225 -21.73 -7.55 7.08
N VAL A 226 -21.67 -6.24 6.90
CA VAL A 226 -22.87 -5.36 6.85
C VAL A 226 -23.58 -5.46 5.49
N GLY A 227 -23.02 -6.19 4.52
CA GLY A 227 -23.61 -6.33 3.17
C GLY A 227 -23.46 -5.09 2.27
N LYS A 228 -22.53 -4.18 2.63
CA LYS A 228 -22.23 -2.99 1.82
C LYS A 228 -21.16 -3.23 0.76
N ARG A 229 -20.41 -4.30 0.90
CA ARG A 229 -19.36 -4.76 -0.01
C ARG A 229 -19.48 -6.27 -0.20
N VAL A 230 -19.14 -6.74 -1.36
CA VAL A 230 -19.07 -8.17 -1.69
C VAL A 230 -17.61 -8.53 -1.82
N TYR A 231 -17.22 -9.67 -1.29
CA TYR A 231 -15.90 -10.25 -1.51
C TYR A 231 -15.99 -11.23 -2.68
N ASN A 232 -15.28 -10.96 -3.75
CA ASN A 232 -15.21 -11.86 -4.90
C ASN A 232 -13.93 -12.68 -4.81
N PHE A 233 -14.06 -13.99 -4.61
CA PHE A 233 -12.92 -14.91 -4.61
C PHE A 233 -12.42 -15.16 -6.03
N GLU A 234 -11.10 -15.14 -6.18
CA GLU A 234 -10.39 -15.50 -7.40
C GLU A 234 -9.25 -16.49 -7.10
N ILE A 235 -8.70 -17.10 -8.15
CA ILE A 235 -7.59 -18.05 -8.01
C ILE A 235 -6.39 -17.46 -7.26
N TYR A 236 -6.15 -16.15 -7.40
CA TYR A 236 -5.08 -15.46 -6.69
C TYR A 236 -5.28 -15.46 -5.16
N ASP A 237 -6.52 -15.39 -4.70
CA ASP A 237 -6.83 -15.41 -3.26
C ASP A 237 -6.43 -16.75 -2.65
N PHE A 238 -6.68 -17.86 -3.36
CA PHE A 238 -6.25 -19.19 -2.93
C PHE A 238 -4.72 -19.34 -2.92
N LEU A 239 -4.03 -18.79 -3.91
CA LEU A 239 -2.57 -18.81 -3.95
C LEU A 239 -1.96 -17.98 -2.83
N PHE A 240 -2.52 -16.80 -2.53
CA PHE A 240 -2.10 -16.01 -1.37
C PHE A 240 -2.40 -16.72 -0.04
N LEU A 241 -3.55 -17.37 0.09
CA LEU A 241 -3.85 -18.19 1.27
C LEU A 241 -2.85 -19.34 1.43
N PHE A 242 -2.48 -20.01 0.34
CA PHE A 242 -1.50 -21.09 0.39
C PHE A 242 -0.10 -20.56 0.75
N LEU A 243 0.28 -19.39 0.23
CA LEU A 243 1.54 -18.73 0.61
C LEU A 243 1.55 -18.36 2.09
N ILE A 244 0.46 -17.79 2.61
CA ILE A 244 0.30 -17.48 4.04
C ILE A 244 0.39 -18.76 4.87
N LEU A 245 -0.25 -19.83 4.44
CA LEU A 245 -0.19 -21.12 5.13
C LEU A 245 1.23 -21.69 5.15
N SER A 246 1.95 -21.58 4.03
CA SER A 246 3.37 -21.98 3.96
C SER A 246 4.20 -21.21 4.97
N VAL A 247 4.09 -19.87 4.98
CA VAL A 247 4.81 -19.01 5.95
C VAL A 247 4.43 -19.31 7.38
N PHE A 248 3.17 -19.61 7.66
CA PHE A 248 2.70 -19.97 8.98
C PHE A 248 3.30 -21.29 9.47
N VAL A 249 3.26 -22.33 8.64
CA VAL A 249 3.82 -23.65 8.99
C VAL A 249 5.33 -23.56 9.19
N THR A 250 6.04 -22.96 8.25
CA THR A 250 7.51 -22.91 8.29
C THR A 250 8.05 -21.92 9.31
N GLY A 251 7.43 -20.77 9.41
CA GLY A 251 7.94 -19.66 10.22
C GLY A 251 7.44 -19.66 11.66
N VAL A 252 6.17 -20.03 11.88
CA VAL A 252 5.56 -19.98 13.23
C VAL A 252 5.65 -21.34 13.91
N ILE A 253 5.32 -22.44 13.19
CA ILE A 253 5.30 -23.77 13.81
C ILE A 253 6.70 -24.36 13.92
N LEU A 254 7.49 -24.30 12.85
CA LEU A 254 8.80 -24.97 12.77
C LEU A 254 9.98 -24.04 13.08
N GLY A 255 9.81 -22.72 12.91
CA GLY A 255 10.92 -21.75 12.95
C GLY A 255 11.45 -21.37 14.34
N GLY A 256 10.74 -21.71 15.43
CA GLY A 256 11.10 -21.30 16.80
C GLY A 256 10.81 -19.81 17.09
N GLU A 257 11.12 -19.36 18.32
CA GLU A 257 10.75 -18.01 18.81
C GLU A 257 11.30 -16.88 17.94
N ALA A 258 12.57 -16.93 17.55
CA ALA A 258 13.21 -15.88 16.74
C ALA A 258 12.62 -15.72 15.31
N SER A 259 11.99 -16.78 14.79
CA SER A 259 11.32 -16.76 13.49
C SER A 259 9.88 -16.28 13.56
N THR A 260 9.24 -16.48 14.72
CA THR A 260 7.79 -16.30 14.88
C THR A 260 7.37 -14.84 14.63
N GLU A 261 8.05 -13.88 15.20
CA GLU A 261 7.74 -12.44 15.05
C GLU A 261 7.78 -12.01 13.59
N ASN A 262 8.88 -12.25 12.90
CA ASN A 262 9.05 -11.86 11.50
C ASN A 262 8.08 -12.61 10.59
N SER A 263 7.75 -13.85 10.92
CA SER A 263 6.78 -14.64 10.16
C SER A 263 5.36 -14.13 10.36
N ILE A 264 4.98 -13.72 11.56
CA ILE A 264 3.68 -13.09 11.83
C ILE A 264 3.57 -11.76 11.07
N LEU A 265 4.61 -10.92 11.08
CA LEU A 265 4.65 -9.69 10.31
C LEU A 265 4.47 -9.96 8.80
N THR A 266 5.20 -10.95 8.27
CA THR A 266 5.07 -11.39 6.87
C THR A 266 3.64 -11.81 6.54
N ILE A 267 3.02 -12.63 7.41
CA ILE A 267 1.63 -13.07 7.25
C ILE A 267 0.68 -11.88 7.21
N VAL A 268 0.81 -10.92 8.13
CA VAL A 268 -0.06 -9.74 8.17
C VAL A 268 0.09 -8.91 6.88
N PHE A 269 1.31 -8.75 6.36
CA PHE A 269 1.54 -8.02 5.12
C PHE A 269 0.98 -8.74 3.89
N LEU A 270 1.07 -10.06 3.84
CA LEU A 270 0.40 -10.87 2.81
C LEU A 270 -1.12 -10.80 2.92
N ILE A 271 -1.69 -10.81 4.14
CA ILE A 271 -3.13 -10.65 4.38
C ILE A 271 -3.63 -9.30 3.85
N GLY A 272 -2.79 -8.26 3.85
CA GLY A 272 -3.10 -6.96 3.25
C GLY A 272 -3.54 -7.02 1.78
N TYR A 273 -3.20 -8.09 1.05
CA TYR A 273 -3.69 -8.36 -0.30
C TYR A 273 -5.22 -8.44 -0.38
N PHE A 274 -5.88 -9.11 0.55
CA PHE A 274 -7.32 -9.38 0.47
C PHE A 274 -8.18 -8.11 0.50
N PRO A 275 -8.04 -7.19 1.47
CA PRO A 275 -8.75 -5.93 1.42
C PRO A 275 -8.35 -5.11 0.20
N ALA A 276 -7.06 -5.00 -0.11
CA ALA A 276 -6.55 -4.18 -1.20
C ALA A 276 -7.10 -4.62 -2.57
N SER A 277 -7.15 -5.92 -2.84
CA SER A 277 -7.64 -6.48 -4.10
C SER A 277 -9.16 -6.36 -4.29
N ASN A 278 -9.93 -6.14 -3.21
CA ASN A 278 -11.39 -6.02 -3.24
C ASN A 278 -11.90 -4.59 -2.93
N MET A 279 -11.01 -3.66 -2.57
CA MET A 279 -11.43 -2.27 -2.29
C MET A 279 -11.78 -1.48 -3.54
N ALA A 280 -11.09 -1.70 -4.64
CA ALA A 280 -11.25 -0.92 -5.86
C ALA A 280 -12.54 -1.28 -6.59
N ILE A 281 -13.65 -0.69 -6.15
CA ILE A 281 -14.94 -0.73 -6.86
C ILE A 281 -15.05 0.43 -7.84
N ASN A 282 -14.34 1.54 -7.56
CA ASN A 282 -14.36 2.75 -8.35
C ASN A 282 -13.02 3.02 -9.00
N ARG A 283 -13.03 3.41 -10.27
CA ARG A 283 -11.85 3.89 -11.01
C ARG A 283 -11.09 5.01 -10.28
N ARG A 284 -11.79 5.83 -9.50
CA ARG A 284 -11.21 6.89 -8.70
C ARG A 284 -10.20 6.38 -7.66
N LEU A 285 -10.45 5.22 -7.05
CA LEU A 285 -9.54 4.66 -6.06
C LEU A 285 -8.16 4.30 -6.67
N PHE A 286 -8.14 3.81 -7.90
CA PHE A 286 -6.86 3.59 -8.61
C PHE A 286 -6.06 4.89 -8.75
N ASP A 287 -6.74 6.00 -9.08
CA ASP A 287 -6.11 7.31 -9.16
C ASP A 287 -5.56 7.78 -7.80
N CYS A 288 -6.28 7.49 -6.71
CA CYS A 288 -5.83 7.80 -5.35
C CYS A 288 -4.61 6.97 -4.95
N VAL A 289 -4.64 5.65 -5.21
CA VAL A 289 -3.51 4.74 -4.93
C VAL A 289 -2.26 5.16 -5.72
N ALA A 290 -2.41 5.38 -7.02
CA ALA A 290 -1.31 5.83 -7.86
C ALA A 290 -0.82 7.23 -7.47
N GLY A 291 -1.73 8.11 -7.05
CA GLY A 291 -1.41 9.42 -6.50
C GLY A 291 -0.62 9.33 -5.19
N ALA A 292 -0.99 8.41 -4.29
CA ALA A 292 -0.29 8.18 -3.02
C ALA A 292 1.14 7.68 -3.25
N ILE A 293 1.31 6.66 -4.10
CA ILE A 293 2.63 6.13 -4.48
C ILE A 293 3.51 7.23 -5.10
N SER A 294 2.96 8.04 -6.02
CA SER A 294 3.70 9.11 -6.66
C SER A 294 4.02 10.28 -5.71
N ALA A 295 3.09 10.64 -4.82
CA ALA A 295 3.29 11.73 -3.88
C ALA A 295 4.32 11.37 -2.79
N SER A 296 4.29 10.12 -2.31
CA SER A 296 5.23 9.65 -1.28
C SER A 296 6.68 9.65 -1.76
N SER A 297 6.92 9.48 -3.06
CA SER A 297 8.28 9.40 -3.61
C SER A 297 8.98 10.76 -3.76
N ILE A 298 8.26 11.89 -3.81
CA ILE A 298 8.86 13.20 -4.05
C ILE A 298 9.84 13.61 -2.93
N PRO A 299 9.43 13.69 -1.64
CA PRO A 299 10.37 14.08 -0.59
C PRO A 299 11.51 13.08 -0.43
N VAL A 300 11.23 11.78 -0.60
CA VAL A 300 12.24 10.72 -0.53
C VAL A 300 13.27 10.85 -1.66
N GLY A 301 12.80 11.14 -2.88
CA GLY A 301 13.66 11.36 -4.02
C GLY A 301 14.53 12.62 -3.87
N ILE A 302 13.96 13.70 -3.33
CA ILE A 302 14.72 14.93 -3.03
C ILE A 302 15.78 14.64 -1.96
N TYR A 303 15.42 13.96 -0.88
CA TYR A 303 16.36 13.60 0.18
C TYR A 303 17.50 12.73 -0.34
N ALA A 304 17.19 11.72 -1.16
CA ALA A 304 18.19 10.85 -1.77
C ALA A 304 19.15 11.62 -2.70
N ALA A 305 18.63 12.56 -3.49
CA ALA A 305 19.44 13.41 -4.34
C ALA A 305 20.38 14.31 -3.52
N VAL A 306 19.90 14.89 -2.42
CA VAL A 306 20.72 15.68 -1.49
C VAL A 306 21.77 14.80 -0.84
N GLN A 307 21.42 13.62 -0.36
CA GLN A 307 22.34 12.65 0.21
C GLN A 307 23.51 12.34 -0.75
N TYR A 308 23.20 12.10 -2.02
CA TYR A 308 24.20 11.83 -3.05
C TYR A 308 25.12 13.05 -3.32
N ILE A 309 24.54 14.25 -3.45
CA ILE A 309 25.31 15.49 -3.66
C ILE A 309 26.26 15.75 -2.49
N VAL A 310 25.79 15.56 -1.25
CA VAL A 310 26.62 15.73 -0.05
C VAL A 310 27.75 14.68 -0.02
N SER A 311 27.47 13.43 -0.40
CA SER A 311 28.48 12.38 -0.45
C SER A 311 29.57 12.69 -1.51
N LEU A 312 29.18 13.19 -2.67
CA LEU A 312 30.13 13.65 -3.69
C LEU A 312 31.01 14.81 -3.19
N ALA A 313 30.40 15.78 -2.52
CA ALA A 313 31.12 16.94 -1.98
C ALA A 313 32.11 16.55 -0.86
N SER A 314 31.79 15.50 -0.09
CA SER A 314 32.69 14.98 0.95
C SER A 314 33.75 13.99 0.44
N GLY A 315 33.78 13.69 -0.86
CA GLY A 315 34.70 12.73 -1.47
C GLY A 315 34.40 11.28 -1.08
N SER A 316 33.27 11.01 -0.46
CA SER A 316 32.82 9.66 -0.10
C SER A 316 31.92 9.11 -1.21
N ALA A 317 32.31 8.01 -1.84
CA ALA A 317 31.48 7.32 -2.82
C ALA A 317 30.37 6.51 -2.11
N VAL A 318 29.33 7.21 -1.61
CA VAL A 318 28.20 6.54 -0.92
C VAL A 318 27.02 6.46 -1.89
N LYS A 319 26.58 5.25 -2.18
CA LYS A 319 25.37 4.99 -2.97
C LYS A 319 24.14 5.51 -2.23
N SER A 320 23.26 6.18 -2.95
CA SER A 320 22.04 6.71 -2.35
C SER A 320 21.06 5.59 -2.00
N LYS A 321 20.60 5.57 -0.75
CA LYS A 321 19.59 4.61 -0.26
C LYS A 321 18.39 5.28 0.42
N ALA A 322 18.40 6.61 0.52
CA ALA A 322 17.40 7.39 1.28
C ALA A 322 17.19 6.83 2.70
N PHE A 323 15.97 6.41 3.02
CA PHE A 323 15.59 5.86 4.32
C PHE A 323 15.56 4.33 4.35
N PHE A 324 15.88 3.68 3.23
CA PHE A 324 15.88 2.22 3.13
C PHE A 324 17.22 1.64 3.61
N ASP A 325 17.20 0.36 3.97
CA ASP A 325 18.37 -0.30 4.52
C ASP A 325 19.47 -0.46 3.47
N THR A 326 19.08 -0.78 2.22
CA THR A 326 20.00 -0.98 1.09
C THR A 326 19.61 -0.18 -0.14
N PRO A 327 20.57 0.18 -1.03
CA PRO A 327 20.27 0.86 -2.29
C PRO A 327 19.37 0.02 -3.22
N GLU A 328 19.47 -1.31 -3.19
CA GLU A 328 18.70 -2.24 -4.00
C GLU A 328 17.21 -2.21 -3.62
N ILE A 329 16.90 -2.23 -2.32
CA ILE A 329 15.53 -2.11 -1.82
C ILE A 329 14.93 -0.77 -2.22
N PHE A 330 15.70 0.31 -2.07
CA PHE A 330 15.31 1.64 -2.51
C PHE A 330 15.06 1.69 -4.02
N ALA A 331 15.94 1.09 -4.82
CA ALA A 331 15.81 1.00 -6.26
C ALA A 331 14.56 0.22 -6.69
N ALA A 332 14.22 -0.87 -6.00
CA ALA A 332 13.00 -1.62 -6.24
C ALA A 332 11.73 -0.78 -6.00
N TYR A 333 11.70 -0.01 -4.91
CA TYR A 333 10.63 0.95 -4.64
C TYR A 333 10.53 2.01 -5.74
N LEU A 334 11.63 2.69 -6.07
CA LEU A 334 11.65 3.76 -7.07
C LEU A 334 11.31 3.27 -8.48
N SER A 335 11.70 2.04 -8.84
CA SER A 335 11.36 1.47 -10.14
C SER A 335 9.85 1.32 -10.32
N ALA A 336 9.15 0.84 -9.29
CA ALA A 336 7.70 0.78 -9.29
C ALA A 336 7.08 2.17 -9.42
N VAL A 337 7.58 3.16 -8.64
CA VAL A 337 7.13 4.56 -8.73
C VAL A 337 7.33 5.14 -10.12
N ALA A 338 8.50 4.94 -10.72
CA ALA A 338 8.84 5.44 -12.05
C ALA A 338 7.86 4.90 -13.10
N ILE A 339 7.54 3.61 -13.04
CA ILE A 339 6.58 2.97 -13.94
C ILE A 339 5.18 3.54 -13.75
N PHE A 340 4.68 3.61 -12.51
CA PHE A 340 3.39 4.21 -12.22
C PHE A 340 3.31 5.64 -12.76
N SER A 341 4.32 6.45 -12.50
CA SER A 341 4.37 7.86 -12.91
C SER A 341 4.43 8.03 -14.42
N LEU A 342 5.28 7.27 -15.12
CA LEU A 342 5.41 7.33 -16.58
C LEU A 342 4.09 7.00 -17.27
N TYR A 343 3.43 5.94 -16.82
CA TYR A 343 2.18 5.50 -17.40
C TYR A 343 1.04 6.48 -17.14
N LEU A 344 0.94 6.99 -15.91
CA LEU A 344 -0.04 8.01 -15.55
C LEU A 344 0.17 9.30 -16.35
N ALA A 345 1.42 9.72 -16.56
CA ALA A 345 1.75 10.88 -17.39
C ALA A 345 1.24 10.71 -18.83
N ARG A 346 1.39 9.50 -19.42
CA ARG A 346 0.91 9.21 -20.78
C ARG A 346 -0.62 9.26 -20.88
N LYS A 347 -1.33 8.81 -19.84
CA LYS A 347 -2.79 8.70 -19.88
C LYS A 347 -3.52 10.01 -19.54
N ARG A 348 -2.91 10.90 -18.78
CA ARG A 348 -3.57 12.14 -18.36
C ARG A 348 -3.72 13.14 -19.51
N THR A 349 -4.94 13.69 -19.65
CA THR A 349 -5.26 14.72 -20.64
C THR A 349 -4.96 16.13 -20.12
N ARG A 350 -5.15 16.36 -18.81
CA ARG A 350 -4.90 17.67 -18.19
C ARG A 350 -3.39 17.95 -18.10
N ARG A 351 -2.92 19.06 -18.71
CA ARG A 351 -1.50 19.45 -18.79
C ARG A 351 -0.80 19.46 -17.43
N VAL A 352 -1.42 20.04 -16.40
CA VAL A 352 -0.84 20.13 -15.04
C VAL A 352 -0.61 18.74 -14.43
N LYS A 353 -1.61 17.82 -14.49
CA LYS A 353 -1.45 16.46 -13.99
C LYS A 353 -0.41 15.68 -14.80
N LYS A 354 -0.36 15.90 -16.11
CA LYS A 354 0.63 15.29 -16.99
C LYS A 354 2.04 15.74 -16.64
N ALA A 355 2.25 17.03 -16.45
CA ALA A 355 3.54 17.61 -16.04
C ALA A 355 3.98 17.08 -14.67
N TYR A 356 3.07 17.04 -13.68
CA TYR A 356 3.32 16.47 -12.36
C TYR A 356 3.85 15.03 -12.44
N TYR A 357 3.19 14.15 -13.16
CA TYR A 357 3.64 12.75 -13.26
C TYR A 357 4.95 12.61 -14.06
N TYR A 358 5.19 13.45 -15.07
CA TYR A 358 6.49 13.46 -15.75
C TYR A 358 7.61 13.97 -14.83
N SER A 359 7.36 14.96 -13.98
CA SER A 359 8.36 15.43 -13.03
C SER A 359 8.69 14.38 -11.96
N VAL A 360 7.67 13.64 -11.46
CA VAL A 360 7.89 12.50 -10.55
C VAL A 360 8.69 11.40 -11.24
N PHE A 361 8.37 11.07 -12.50
CA PHE A 361 9.14 10.09 -13.27
C PHE A 361 10.59 10.55 -13.45
N ALA A 362 10.82 11.79 -13.87
CA ALA A 362 12.17 12.35 -14.06
C ALA A 362 12.98 12.35 -12.77
N LEU A 363 12.36 12.77 -11.64
CA LEU A 363 13.00 12.71 -10.32
C LEU A 363 13.37 11.27 -9.95
N SER A 364 12.43 10.34 -10.05
CA SER A 364 12.68 8.94 -9.74
C SER A 364 13.77 8.34 -10.62
N PHE A 365 13.81 8.69 -11.91
CA PHE A 365 14.82 8.23 -12.84
C PHE A 365 16.22 8.80 -12.53
N ILE A 366 16.32 10.10 -12.23
CA ILE A 366 17.59 10.75 -11.83
C ILE A 366 18.10 10.12 -10.53
N VAL A 367 17.21 9.91 -9.56
CA VAL A 367 17.61 9.31 -8.28
C VAL A 367 18.02 7.84 -8.45
N LEU A 368 17.40 7.11 -9.38
CA LEU A 368 17.87 5.75 -9.72
C LEU A 368 19.29 5.74 -10.25
N LEU A 369 19.72 6.77 -10.98
CA LEU A 369 21.13 6.90 -11.41
C LEU A 369 22.07 7.06 -10.21
N THR A 370 21.63 7.73 -9.14
CA THR A 370 22.46 7.93 -7.93
C THR A 370 22.60 6.68 -7.07
N THR A 371 21.82 5.63 -7.32
CA THR A 371 22.01 4.33 -6.68
C THR A 371 23.19 3.54 -7.26
N GLU A 372 23.74 4.01 -8.38
CA GLU A 372 24.84 3.37 -9.13
C GLU A 372 24.58 1.92 -9.55
N LEU A 373 23.32 1.53 -9.56
CA LEU A 373 22.88 0.20 -9.98
C LEU A 373 22.46 0.24 -11.45
N PHE A 374 23.41 0.13 -12.38
CA PHE A 374 23.13 0.12 -13.83
C PHE A 374 22.10 -0.92 -14.24
N ILE A 375 22.01 -2.02 -13.52
CA ILE A 375 21.03 -3.07 -13.78
C ILE A 375 19.59 -2.60 -13.58
N VAL A 376 19.35 -1.64 -12.70
CA VAL A 376 18.03 -1.04 -12.49
C VAL A 376 17.58 -0.30 -13.74
N LEU A 377 18.49 0.42 -14.38
CA LEU A 377 18.22 1.09 -15.65
C LEU A 377 17.92 0.08 -16.77
N ILE A 378 18.73 -0.96 -16.88
CA ILE A 378 18.49 -2.05 -17.82
C ILE A 378 17.12 -2.67 -17.56
N THR A 379 16.78 -2.92 -16.30
CA THR A 379 15.49 -3.47 -15.88
C THR A 379 14.32 -2.58 -16.31
N ILE A 380 14.40 -1.28 -16.09
CA ILE A 380 13.36 -0.32 -16.48
C ILE A 380 13.25 -0.23 -18.02
N ILE A 381 14.37 -0.18 -18.71
CA ILE A 381 14.40 -0.16 -20.18
C ILE A 381 13.76 -1.45 -20.72
N LEU A 382 14.18 -2.62 -20.23
CA LEU A 382 13.58 -3.90 -20.59
C LEU A 382 12.09 -3.94 -20.29
N ALA A 383 11.66 -3.42 -19.16
CA ALA A 383 10.27 -3.35 -18.80
C ALA A 383 9.46 -2.43 -19.72
N VAL A 384 10.00 -1.27 -20.10
CA VAL A 384 9.36 -0.35 -21.06
C VAL A 384 9.35 -0.93 -22.47
N VAL A 385 10.43 -1.59 -22.89
CA VAL A 385 10.54 -2.27 -24.18
C VAL A 385 9.59 -3.47 -24.22
N SER A 386 9.56 -4.26 -23.15
CA SER A 386 8.68 -5.44 -23.06
C SER A 386 7.21 -5.06 -23.20
N LEU A 387 6.78 -3.93 -22.66
CA LEU A 387 5.41 -3.46 -22.89
C LEU A 387 5.14 -3.06 -24.34
N SER A 388 6.12 -2.51 -25.03
CA SER A 388 5.97 -2.20 -26.46
C SER A 388 5.83 -3.49 -27.27
N ILE A 389 6.48 -4.56 -26.84
CA ILE A 389 6.48 -5.88 -27.48
C ILE A 389 5.29 -6.75 -27.02
N ILE A 390 4.81 -6.61 -25.78
CA ILE A 390 3.62 -7.32 -25.22
C ILE A 390 2.34 -6.99 -26.00
N ARG A 391 2.35 -5.97 -26.82
CA ARG A 391 1.29 -5.79 -27.82
C ARG A 391 1.16 -7.00 -28.79
N SER A 392 2.18 -7.82 -28.92
CA SER A 392 2.12 -9.09 -29.65
C SER A 392 1.94 -10.28 -28.69
N LYS A 393 1.07 -11.23 -29.03
CA LYS A 393 0.47 -12.28 -28.16
C LYS A 393 1.43 -13.31 -27.54
N LYS A 394 2.69 -13.39 -27.97
CA LYS A 394 3.60 -14.53 -27.64
C LYS A 394 4.78 -14.17 -26.73
N VAL A 395 4.97 -12.89 -26.46
CA VAL A 395 6.21 -12.37 -25.89
C VAL A 395 6.28 -12.33 -24.34
N PRO A 396 5.16 -12.20 -23.57
CA PRO A 396 5.29 -12.02 -22.11
C PRO A 396 5.95 -13.19 -21.41
N ILE A 397 5.62 -14.43 -21.82
CA ILE A 397 6.16 -15.63 -21.17
C ILE A 397 7.64 -15.81 -21.55
N PHE A 398 7.99 -15.58 -22.82
CA PHE A 398 9.37 -15.67 -23.27
C PHE A 398 10.26 -14.61 -22.60
N LEU A 399 9.78 -13.38 -22.44
CA LEU A 399 10.50 -12.32 -21.74
C LEU A 399 10.64 -12.59 -20.23
N LEU A 400 9.60 -13.13 -19.59
CA LEU A 400 9.69 -13.53 -18.19
C LEU A 400 10.76 -14.62 -18.02
N ILE A 401 10.74 -15.64 -18.89
CA ILE A 401 11.74 -16.71 -18.89
C ILE A 401 13.14 -16.15 -19.21
N LEU A 402 13.27 -15.27 -20.19
CA LEU A 402 14.55 -14.66 -20.53
C LEU A 402 15.11 -13.82 -19.39
N VAL A 403 14.26 -13.09 -18.72
CA VAL A 403 14.64 -12.22 -17.62
C VAL A 403 15.00 -13.01 -16.37
N GLU A 404 14.28 -14.07 -16.05
CA GLU A 404 14.62 -14.98 -14.96
C GLU A 404 15.84 -15.86 -15.31
N ALA A 405 16.05 -16.16 -16.59
CA ALA A 405 17.23 -16.86 -17.08
C ALA A 405 18.48 -15.96 -17.11
N LEU A 406 18.33 -14.64 -17.21
CA LEU A 406 19.47 -13.71 -17.28
C LEU A 406 20.39 -13.80 -16.06
N PRO A 407 19.91 -13.82 -14.80
CA PRO A 407 20.76 -14.03 -13.63
C PRO A 407 21.43 -15.40 -13.62
N VAL A 408 20.71 -16.45 -14.05
CA VAL A 408 21.24 -17.81 -14.16
C VAL A 408 22.32 -17.87 -15.25
N LEU A 409 22.09 -17.20 -16.36
CA LEU A 409 23.04 -17.14 -17.48
C LEU A 409 24.29 -16.33 -17.10
N LEU A 410 24.15 -15.22 -16.39
CA LEU A 410 25.25 -14.45 -15.83
C LEU A 410 26.03 -15.24 -14.76
N PHE A 411 25.34 -16.08 -13.99
CA PHE A 411 25.96 -16.99 -13.01
C PHE A 411 26.76 -18.12 -13.70
N LEU A 412 26.33 -18.55 -14.88
CA LEU A 412 27.01 -19.59 -15.66
C LEU A 412 28.12 -19.05 -16.57
N LEU A 413 28.17 -17.74 -16.85
CA LEU A 413 29.23 -17.12 -17.62
C LEU A 413 30.53 -17.04 -16.81
N ASN A 414 31.59 -17.45 -17.46
CA ASN A 414 32.92 -17.74 -16.94
C ASN A 414 33.66 -16.49 -16.38
N ASP A 415 34.78 -16.73 -15.70
CA ASP A 415 35.61 -15.77 -14.93
C ASP A 415 36.02 -14.48 -15.69
N SER A 416 36.00 -14.48 -17.02
CA SER A 416 36.27 -13.29 -17.86
C SER A 416 35.15 -12.22 -17.79
N ALA A 417 33.95 -12.57 -17.33
CA ALA A 417 32.87 -11.64 -17.11
C ALA A 417 32.89 -11.01 -15.71
N ASP A 418 33.79 -11.49 -14.83
CA ASP A 418 33.81 -11.11 -13.41
C ASP A 418 34.12 -9.61 -13.22
N ALA A 419 35.03 -9.05 -13.99
CA ALA A 419 35.37 -7.62 -13.92
C ALA A 419 34.18 -6.74 -14.38
N PHE A 420 33.53 -7.11 -15.48
CA PHE A 420 32.36 -6.39 -15.99
C PHE A 420 31.15 -6.52 -15.06
N VAL A 421 31.00 -7.67 -14.43
CA VAL A 421 29.90 -7.97 -13.52
C VAL A 421 30.13 -7.31 -12.15
N SER A 422 31.37 -7.28 -11.64
CA SER A 422 31.68 -6.61 -10.37
C SER A 422 31.43 -5.10 -10.41
N ASP A 423 31.67 -4.47 -11.56
CA ASP A 423 31.38 -3.05 -11.77
C ASP A 423 29.87 -2.77 -11.83
N ILE A 424 29.07 -3.73 -12.31
CA ILE A 424 27.61 -3.60 -12.42
C ILE A 424 26.91 -3.98 -11.10
N PHE A 425 27.46 -4.90 -10.36
CA PHE A 425 26.89 -5.42 -9.12
C PHE A 425 27.77 -5.00 -7.92
N SER A 426 27.15 -4.71 -6.81
CA SER A 426 27.85 -4.35 -5.57
C SER A 426 28.71 -5.47 -4.94
N LEU A 427 28.60 -6.69 -5.45
CA LEU A 427 29.31 -7.89 -4.99
C LEU A 427 29.98 -8.59 -6.19
N SER A 428 31.19 -9.12 -5.98
CA SER A 428 31.86 -9.94 -6.98
C SER A 428 31.05 -11.21 -7.30
N LEU A 429 31.24 -11.78 -8.48
CA LEU A 429 30.59 -13.04 -8.88
C LEU A 429 31.03 -14.20 -7.97
N ALA A 430 32.28 -14.16 -7.49
CA ALA A 430 32.84 -15.14 -6.55
C ALA A 430 32.11 -15.11 -5.21
N ASP A 431 31.87 -13.90 -4.65
CA ASP A 431 31.13 -13.74 -3.41
C ASP A 431 29.70 -14.22 -3.55
N ARG A 432 29.04 -13.95 -4.69
CA ARG A 432 27.69 -14.45 -5.00
C ARG A 432 27.65 -15.98 -5.11
N LYS A 433 28.66 -16.60 -5.72
CA LYS A 433 28.77 -18.07 -5.78
C LYS A 433 28.92 -18.66 -4.38
N SER A 434 29.74 -18.07 -3.52
CA SER A 434 29.95 -18.56 -2.15
C SER A 434 28.67 -18.46 -1.31
N VAL A 435 27.95 -17.33 -1.42
CA VAL A 435 26.66 -17.12 -0.75
C VAL A 435 25.60 -18.10 -1.29
N ALA A 436 25.54 -18.29 -2.61
CA ALA A 436 24.61 -19.24 -3.22
C ALA A 436 24.92 -20.69 -2.80
N ALA A 437 26.19 -21.08 -2.73
CA ALA A 437 26.59 -22.41 -2.25
C ALA A 437 26.23 -22.62 -0.77
N GLY A 438 26.46 -21.63 0.08
CA GLY A 438 26.01 -21.64 1.48
C GLY A 438 24.49 -21.77 1.60
N ALA A 439 23.75 -20.98 0.83
CA ALA A 439 22.30 -21.05 0.79
C ALA A 439 21.79 -22.42 0.29
N PHE A 440 22.45 -22.99 -0.69
CA PHE A 440 22.07 -24.30 -1.24
C PHE A 440 22.29 -25.43 -0.22
N SER A 441 23.33 -25.37 0.61
CA SER A 441 23.52 -26.34 1.68
C SER A 441 22.37 -26.28 2.70
N PHE A 442 21.92 -25.08 3.09
CA PHE A 442 20.76 -24.91 3.97
C PHE A 442 19.45 -25.39 3.32
N PHE A 443 19.30 -25.17 2.01
CA PHE A 443 18.16 -25.69 1.27
C PHE A 443 18.10 -27.22 1.30
N LEU A 444 19.23 -27.91 1.16
CA LEU A 444 19.30 -29.37 1.19
C LEU A 444 18.87 -29.96 2.54
N ASP A 445 19.10 -29.25 3.64
CA ASP A 445 18.68 -29.69 4.96
C ASP A 445 17.14 -29.69 5.13
N ASN A 446 16.43 -28.72 4.51
CA ASN A 446 14.98 -28.57 4.62
C ASN A 446 14.33 -28.11 3.30
N PRO A 447 14.33 -28.93 2.23
CA PRO A 447 13.97 -28.48 0.89
C PRO A 447 12.48 -28.15 0.72
N ILE A 448 11.60 -28.83 1.42
CA ILE A 448 10.15 -28.68 1.23
C ILE A 448 9.62 -27.47 2.00
N LEU A 449 10.00 -27.33 3.26
CA LEU A 449 9.41 -26.37 4.19
C LEU A 449 10.32 -25.18 4.51
N GLY A 450 11.64 -25.24 4.17
CA GLY A 450 12.58 -24.20 4.55
C GLY A 450 12.88 -24.13 6.05
N MET A 451 13.57 -23.10 6.48
CA MET A 451 14.08 -22.92 7.85
C MET A 451 13.36 -21.82 8.65
N GLY A 452 12.35 -21.19 8.08
CA GLY A 452 11.68 -20.02 8.65
C GLY A 452 12.50 -18.73 8.54
N VAL A 453 11.97 -17.64 9.07
CA VAL A 453 12.62 -16.32 9.08
C VAL A 453 13.41 -16.15 10.36
N LYS A 454 14.57 -16.81 10.48
CA LYS A 454 15.43 -16.68 11.67
C LYS A 454 16.21 -15.36 11.59
N ASN A 455 16.37 -14.70 12.72
CA ASN A 455 17.04 -13.41 12.82
C ASN A 455 18.57 -13.44 12.69
N PRO A 456 19.32 -14.54 12.75
CA PRO A 456 20.73 -14.51 12.39
C PRO A 456 20.98 -14.81 10.90
N PHE A 457 20.06 -14.42 9.99
CA PHE A 457 20.39 -14.32 8.55
C PHE A 457 21.45 -13.24 8.25
N SER A 458 21.79 -12.40 9.22
CA SER A 458 22.96 -11.51 9.15
C SER A 458 24.30 -12.23 9.04
N ALA A 459 24.39 -13.52 9.40
CA ALA A 459 25.61 -14.32 9.24
C ALA A 459 25.74 -14.99 7.87
N LEU A 460 24.63 -15.12 7.15
CA LEU A 460 24.55 -15.63 5.80
C LEU A 460 23.80 -14.57 4.98
N ASP A 461 24.55 -13.66 4.38
CA ASP A 461 24.03 -12.65 3.48
C ASP A 461 23.35 -13.33 2.27
N PHE A 462 22.10 -13.81 2.46
CA PHE A 462 21.22 -14.18 1.34
C PHE A 462 20.78 -12.94 0.54
N SER A 463 21.42 -11.80 0.81
CA SER A 463 21.16 -10.51 0.18
C SER A 463 21.29 -10.55 -1.34
N SER A 464 21.85 -11.62 -1.89
CA SER A 464 22.15 -11.72 -3.31
C SER A 464 20.97 -12.13 -4.21
N ASN A 465 19.90 -12.72 -3.66
CA ASN A 465 18.80 -13.21 -4.51
C ASN A 465 17.51 -13.49 -3.71
N LEU A 466 16.42 -12.81 -4.10
CA LEU A 466 15.10 -12.96 -3.50
C LEU A 466 14.56 -14.40 -3.58
N TYR A 467 14.73 -15.06 -4.72
CA TYR A 467 14.17 -16.42 -4.94
C TYR A 467 14.88 -17.45 -4.07
N LEU A 468 16.18 -17.29 -3.94
CA LEU A 468 16.98 -18.12 -3.04
C LEU A 468 16.58 -17.87 -1.58
N ALA A 469 16.36 -16.61 -1.19
CA ALA A 469 15.88 -16.26 0.13
C ALA A 469 14.50 -16.86 0.43
N ILE A 470 13.57 -16.82 -0.54
CA ILE A 470 12.24 -17.45 -0.37
C ILE A 470 12.35 -18.97 -0.19
N VAL A 471 13.18 -19.64 -1.00
CA VAL A 471 13.37 -21.09 -0.89
C VAL A 471 13.97 -21.47 0.45
N CYS A 472 15.00 -20.79 0.90
CA CYS A 472 15.65 -21.10 2.17
C CYS A 472 14.75 -20.81 3.38
N ARG A 473 13.96 -19.74 3.31
CA ARG A 473 13.04 -19.36 4.40
C ARG A 473 11.79 -20.20 4.44
N PHE A 474 11.15 -20.44 3.29
CA PHE A 474 9.79 -20.99 3.20
C PHE A 474 9.69 -22.27 2.36
N GLY A 475 10.81 -22.73 1.82
CA GLY A 475 10.91 -23.95 1.03
C GLY A 475 10.45 -23.82 -0.43
N VAL A 476 10.60 -24.92 -1.18
CA VAL A 476 10.24 -25.01 -2.60
C VAL A 476 8.75 -24.78 -2.83
N LEU A 477 7.88 -25.23 -1.92
CA LEU A 477 6.44 -25.05 -2.08
C LEU A 477 6.05 -23.57 -2.12
N ALA A 478 6.59 -22.77 -1.21
CA ALA A 478 6.35 -21.32 -1.19
C ALA A 478 6.87 -20.63 -2.45
N LEU A 479 8.07 -20.98 -2.91
CA LEU A 479 8.63 -20.46 -4.16
C LEU A 479 7.75 -20.84 -5.35
N THR A 480 7.33 -22.10 -5.45
CA THR A 480 6.47 -22.56 -6.56
C THR A 480 5.16 -21.76 -6.61
N VAL A 481 4.51 -21.57 -5.45
CA VAL A 481 3.27 -20.78 -5.38
C VAL A 481 3.52 -19.32 -5.73
N PHE A 482 4.63 -18.74 -5.26
CA PHE A 482 5.02 -17.37 -5.58
C PHE A 482 5.25 -17.17 -7.08
N LEU A 483 6.00 -18.06 -7.71
CA LEU A 483 6.22 -18.04 -9.17
C LEU A 483 4.92 -18.24 -9.94
N LEU A 484 4.07 -19.17 -9.48
CA LEU A 484 2.77 -19.42 -10.07
C LEU A 484 1.86 -18.19 -10.02
N LEU A 485 1.87 -17.42 -8.91
CA LEU A 485 1.17 -16.14 -8.82
C LEU A 485 1.56 -15.19 -9.95
N ILE A 486 2.87 -15.06 -10.22
CA ILE A 486 3.41 -14.14 -11.20
C ILE A 486 3.08 -14.63 -12.62
N VAL A 487 3.33 -15.90 -12.89
CA VAL A 487 3.09 -16.53 -14.22
C VAL A 487 1.60 -16.47 -14.56
N LEU A 488 0.72 -16.88 -13.66
CA LEU A 488 -0.72 -16.80 -13.88
C LEU A 488 -1.18 -15.38 -14.12
N ARG A 489 -0.58 -14.42 -13.41
CA ARG A 489 -0.89 -13.01 -13.61
C ARG A 489 -0.51 -12.53 -15.00
N ALA A 490 0.68 -12.85 -15.45
CA ALA A 490 1.16 -12.52 -16.79
C ALA A 490 0.32 -13.21 -17.88
N CYS A 491 0.00 -14.50 -17.70
CA CYS A 491 -0.87 -15.25 -18.59
C CYS A 491 -2.28 -14.67 -18.67
N HIS A 492 -2.91 -14.39 -17.52
CA HIS A 492 -4.23 -13.78 -17.48
C HIS A 492 -4.25 -12.43 -18.17
N PHE A 493 -3.23 -11.60 -17.94
CA PHE A 493 -3.13 -10.34 -18.65
C PHE A 493 -3.02 -10.52 -20.17
N GLY A 494 -2.14 -11.40 -20.62
CA GLY A 494 -1.96 -11.69 -22.05
C GLY A 494 -3.22 -12.24 -22.73
N LEU A 495 -3.92 -13.17 -22.06
CA LEU A 495 -5.13 -13.81 -22.57
C LEU A 495 -6.35 -12.89 -22.51
N PHE A 496 -6.54 -12.16 -21.41
CA PHE A 496 -7.75 -11.38 -21.15
C PHE A 496 -7.68 -9.95 -21.66
N ARG A 497 -6.53 -9.46 -22.11
CA ARG A 497 -6.38 -8.11 -22.67
C ARG A 497 -7.39 -7.79 -23.76
N LYS A 498 -7.79 -8.76 -24.56
CA LYS A 498 -8.82 -8.61 -25.58
C LYS A 498 -10.24 -8.44 -25.01
N TYR A 499 -10.45 -8.82 -23.77
CA TYR A 499 -11.75 -8.85 -23.11
C TYR A 499 -12.00 -7.68 -22.17
N TYR A 500 -11.01 -6.80 -21.97
CA TYR A 500 -11.22 -5.62 -21.16
C TYR A 500 -12.07 -4.59 -21.91
N VAL A 501 -13.24 -4.35 -21.38
CA VAL A 501 -14.19 -3.40 -21.94
C VAL A 501 -13.72 -1.97 -21.76
N ASP A 502 -13.03 -1.69 -20.65
CA ASP A 502 -12.55 -0.37 -20.34
C ASP A 502 -11.02 -0.27 -20.45
N SER A 503 -10.58 0.63 -21.33
CA SER A 503 -9.16 0.95 -21.51
C SER A 503 -8.49 1.44 -20.21
N THR A 504 -9.26 2.00 -19.26
CA THR A 504 -8.73 2.51 -17.98
C THR A 504 -8.37 1.37 -17.04
N VAL A 505 -9.24 0.38 -16.93
CA VAL A 505 -9.04 -0.79 -16.07
C VAL A 505 -7.87 -1.62 -16.60
N ASN A 506 -7.80 -1.82 -17.91
CA ASN A 506 -6.70 -2.50 -18.57
C ASN A 506 -5.35 -1.82 -18.28
N PHE A 507 -5.33 -0.50 -18.34
CA PHE A 507 -4.17 0.32 -18.07
C PHE A 507 -3.60 0.10 -16.65
N TYR A 508 -4.45 0.03 -15.61
CA TYR A 508 -3.97 -0.22 -14.25
C TYR A 508 -3.51 -1.67 -14.04
N ALA A 509 -4.10 -2.62 -14.76
CA ALA A 509 -3.60 -3.99 -14.78
C ALA A 509 -2.19 -4.06 -15.39
N GLU A 510 -1.96 -3.35 -16.51
CA GLU A 510 -0.63 -3.27 -17.16
C GLU A 510 0.44 -2.69 -16.22
N ILE A 511 0.15 -1.54 -15.60
CA ILE A 511 1.09 -0.89 -14.68
C ILE A 511 1.46 -1.82 -13.53
N SER A 512 0.46 -2.44 -12.91
CA SER A 512 0.67 -3.31 -11.77
C SER A 512 1.59 -4.50 -12.10
N ILE A 513 1.35 -5.15 -13.24
CA ILE A 513 2.20 -6.27 -13.68
C ILE A 513 3.62 -5.80 -13.91
N LEU A 514 3.78 -4.69 -14.64
CA LEU A 514 5.08 -4.19 -14.98
C LEU A 514 5.89 -3.76 -13.75
N ALA A 515 5.26 -3.03 -12.83
CA ALA A 515 5.90 -2.63 -11.59
C ALA A 515 6.30 -3.86 -10.74
N SER A 516 5.42 -4.87 -10.67
CA SER A 516 5.75 -6.13 -9.98
C SER A 516 6.92 -6.85 -10.62
N VAL A 517 6.94 -6.95 -11.96
CA VAL A 517 8.03 -7.58 -12.70
C VAL A 517 9.35 -6.82 -12.47
N CYS A 518 9.35 -5.49 -12.50
CA CYS A 518 10.58 -4.73 -12.22
C CYS A 518 11.10 -4.96 -10.80
N MET A 519 10.22 -4.98 -9.79
CA MET A 519 10.63 -5.30 -8.42
C MET A 519 11.26 -6.70 -8.33
N LEU A 520 10.69 -7.68 -9.03
CA LEU A 520 11.17 -9.06 -9.04
C LEU A 520 12.49 -9.22 -9.82
N LEU A 521 12.69 -8.45 -10.88
CA LEU A 521 13.96 -8.41 -11.60
C LEU A 521 15.09 -7.87 -10.74
N ILE A 522 14.83 -6.80 -10.00
CA ILE A 522 15.78 -6.30 -9.00
C ILE A 522 15.97 -7.36 -7.90
N GLY A 523 14.88 -8.04 -7.51
CA GLY A 523 14.90 -9.15 -6.57
C GLY A 523 15.75 -10.35 -7.01
N SER A 524 15.97 -10.55 -8.32
CA SER A 524 16.90 -11.58 -8.81
C SER A 524 18.37 -11.27 -8.47
N LEU A 525 18.67 -10.02 -8.13
CA LEU A 525 20.02 -9.54 -7.83
C LEU A 525 20.23 -9.21 -6.35
N SER A 526 19.17 -9.05 -5.60
CA SER A 526 19.19 -8.71 -4.19
C SER A 526 17.92 -9.22 -3.51
N ASP A 527 17.99 -9.58 -2.23
CA ASP A 527 16.79 -9.89 -1.45
C ASP A 527 16.00 -8.62 -1.12
N VAL A 528 15.15 -8.20 -2.04
CA VAL A 528 14.26 -7.03 -1.84
C VAL A 528 13.30 -7.22 -0.67
N PHE A 529 12.99 -8.46 -0.29
CA PHE A 529 12.13 -8.79 0.85
C PHE A 529 12.91 -8.98 2.17
N ALA A 530 14.20 -8.70 2.18
CA ALA A 530 14.96 -8.54 3.43
C ALA A 530 14.32 -7.47 4.31
N ASP A 531 13.86 -6.37 3.72
CA ASP A 531 12.91 -5.48 4.37
C ASP A 531 11.48 -6.05 4.25
N ILE A 532 10.97 -6.58 5.36
CA ILE A 532 9.64 -7.21 5.43
C ILE A 532 8.53 -6.26 4.94
N ARG A 533 8.70 -4.95 5.10
CA ARG A 533 7.76 -3.93 4.63
C ARG A 533 7.60 -3.94 3.10
N MET A 534 8.64 -4.33 2.37
CA MET A 534 8.58 -4.47 0.91
C MET A 534 7.62 -5.57 0.45
N ILE A 535 7.38 -6.59 1.28
CA ILE A 535 6.34 -7.60 1.02
C ILE A 535 4.97 -6.92 0.96
N TYR A 536 4.67 -6.00 1.88
CA TYR A 536 3.44 -5.21 1.83
C TYR A 536 3.36 -4.35 0.56
N PHE A 537 4.43 -3.63 0.23
CA PHE A 537 4.44 -2.78 -0.96
C PHE A 537 4.24 -3.60 -2.24
N PHE A 538 4.89 -4.74 -2.35
CA PHE A 538 4.69 -5.68 -3.45
C PHE A 538 3.25 -6.18 -3.51
N THR A 539 2.67 -6.62 -2.40
CA THR A 539 1.27 -7.07 -2.34
C THR A 539 0.29 -5.97 -2.70
N ALA A 540 0.56 -4.74 -2.29
CA ALA A 540 -0.25 -3.57 -2.63
C ALA A 540 -0.20 -3.26 -4.14
N VAL A 541 1.00 -3.24 -4.74
CA VAL A 541 1.18 -3.07 -6.19
C VAL A 541 0.48 -4.19 -6.96
N PHE A 542 0.67 -5.44 -6.54
CA PHE A 542 0.03 -6.61 -7.14
C PHE A 542 -1.49 -6.57 -7.04
N SER A 543 -2.04 -6.10 -5.92
CA SER A 543 -3.48 -6.00 -5.67
C SER A 543 -4.19 -5.02 -6.61
N VAL A 544 -3.52 -3.94 -7.03
CA VAL A 544 -4.06 -2.97 -8.03
C VAL A 544 -4.48 -3.71 -9.30
N GLY A 545 -3.64 -4.59 -9.80
CA GLY A 545 -3.97 -5.36 -10.98
C GLY A 545 -5.04 -6.42 -10.73
N SER A 546 -5.10 -7.05 -9.54
CA SER A 546 -6.17 -8.00 -9.20
C SER A 546 -7.52 -7.30 -9.13
N SER A 547 -7.56 -6.10 -8.54
CA SER A 547 -8.76 -5.25 -8.52
C SER A 547 -9.20 -4.86 -9.94
N ALA A 548 -8.25 -4.51 -10.81
CA ALA A 548 -8.55 -4.18 -12.20
C ALA A 548 -9.20 -5.36 -12.95
N LEU A 549 -8.68 -6.57 -12.76
CA LEU A 549 -9.28 -7.79 -13.34
C LEU A 549 -10.71 -8.04 -12.85
N ARG A 550 -10.96 -7.87 -11.54
CA ARG A 550 -12.30 -8.07 -10.95
C ARG A 550 -13.33 -7.11 -11.52
N ILE A 551 -12.97 -5.84 -11.65
CA ILE A 551 -13.85 -4.83 -12.25
C ILE A 551 -14.15 -5.20 -13.70
N SER A 552 -13.14 -5.56 -14.48
CA SER A 552 -13.32 -5.92 -15.88
C SER A 552 -14.20 -7.15 -16.06
N LYS A 553 -14.03 -8.19 -15.24
CA LYS A 553 -14.90 -9.38 -15.28
C LYS A 553 -16.35 -9.02 -14.96
N LYS A 554 -16.57 -8.19 -13.94
CA LYS A 554 -17.90 -7.75 -13.54
C LYS A 554 -18.57 -6.92 -14.64
N GLU A 555 -17.87 -5.95 -15.23
CA GLU A 555 -18.39 -5.13 -16.32
C GLU A 555 -18.74 -6.00 -17.55
N LYS A 556 -17.95 -7.02 -17.84
CA LYS A 556 -18.24 -7.96 -18.92
C LYS A 556 -19.49 -8.79 -18.64
N GLU A 557 -19.64 -9.27 -17.42
CA GLU A 557 -20.82 -10.06 -17.01
C GLU A 557 -22.09 -9.22 -17.05
N GLU A 558 -22.05 -7.99 -16.56
CA GLU A 558 -23.15 -7.02 -16.62
C GLU A 558 -23.56 -6.73 -18.08
N MET A 559 -22.59 -6.53 -18.97
CA MET A 559 -22.89 -6.35 -20.41
C MET A 559 -23.49 -7.61 -21.02
N ARG A 560 -22.97 -8.79 -20.70
CA ARG A 560 -23.53 -10.05 -21.22
C ARG A 560 -24.97 -10.25 -20.80
N LEU A 561 -25.31 -9.94 -19.54
CA LEU A 561 -26.68 -9.99 -19.03
C LEU A 561 -27.58 -8.96 -19.76
N TYR A 562 -27.10 -7.73 -19.90
CA TYR A 562 -27.85 -6.67 -20.62
C TYR A 562 -28.20 -7.07 -22.05
N TYR A 563 -27.24 -7.65 -22.78
CA TYR A 563 -27.49 -8.08 -24.16
C TYR A 563 -28.35 -9.36 -24.26
N SER A 564 -28.28 -10.26 -23.28
CA SER A 564 -29.16 -11.43 -23.23
C SER A 564 -30.59 -11.04 -22.99
N ASP A 565 -30.86 -10.02 -22.19
CA ASP A 565 -32.21 -9.51 -21.89
C ASP A 565 -32.82 -8.75 -23.08
N LEU A 566 -31.98 -8.18 -23.95
CA LEU A 566 -32.44 -7.51 -25.18
C LEU A 566 -32.85 -8.48 -26.31
N GLY A 567 -32.72 -9.80 -26.11
CA GLY A 567 -33.13 -10.82 -27.08
C GLY A 567 -32.41 -10.79 -28.43
N ASN A 568 -31.31 -10.07 -28.52
CA ASN A 568 -30.53 -9.95 -29.76
C ASN A 568 -29.66 -11.20 -29.98
N SER A 569 -30.07 -12.03 -30.95
CA SER A 569 -29.34 -13.19 -31.46
C SER A 569 -28.00 -12.82 -32.14
N ASP A 570 -27.74 -11.53 -32.39
CA ASP A 570 -26.53 -11.01 -33.07
C ASP A 570 -25.28 -10.95 -32.18
N LEU A 571 -25.37 -11.40 -30.92
CA LEU A 571 -24.21 -11.49 -30.01
C LEU A 571 -23.11 -12.43 -30.52
N ALA A 572 -23.45 -13.41 -31.36
CA ALA A 572 -22.46 -14.26 -32.00
C ALA A 572 -21.54 -13.49 -32.97
N GLU A 573 -22.07 -12.46 -33.66
CA GLU A 573 -21.28 -11.61 -34.55
C GLU A 573 -20.41 -10.61 -33.81
N ILE A 574 -20.87 -10.06 -32.66
CA ILE A 574 -20.07 -9.13 -31.85
C ILE A 574 -18.88 -9.85 -31.22
N ASP A 575 -19.03 -11.10 -30.79
CA ASP A 575 -17.92 -11.90 -30.25
C ASP A 575 -16.87 -12.22 -31.34
N ILE A 576 -17.25 -12.26 -32.60
CA ILE A 576 -16.37 -12.44 -33.75
C ILE A 576 -15.66 -11.12 -34.13
N SER A 577 -16.32 -9.98 -34.02
CA SER A 577 -15.70 -8.67 -34.31
C SER A 577 -14.72 -8.23 -33.22
N ILE A 578 -14.91 -8.66 -31.99
CA ILE A 578 -13.96 -8.43 -30.88
C ILE A 578 -12.75 -9.39 -30.97
N LYS A 579 -12.87 -10.49 -31.70
CA LYS A 579 -11.78 -11.45 -31.96
C LYS A 579 -10.84 -11.05 -33.11
N LYS A 580 -11.19 -10.08 -33.91
CA LYS A 580 -10.31 -9.50 -34.95
C LYS A 580 -9.60 -8.25 -34.43
#